data_c1ade6cfc51663794aeb68ada6944b8e
#
_entry.id   c1ade6cfc51663794aeb68ada6944b8e
#
_cell.length_a   1.000
_cell.length_b   1.000
_cell.length_c   1.000
_cell.angle_alpha   90.00
_cell.angle_beta   90.00
_cell.angle_gamma   90.00
#
_symmetry.space_group_name_H-M   'P 1'
#
loop_
_entity.id
_entity.type
_entity.pdbx_description
1 polymer ?
#
loop_
_entity_poly.entity_id
_entity_poly.type
_entity_poly.pdbx_seq_one_letter_code
_entity_poly.pdbx_strand_id
1 'polypeptide(L)'
;MAETRALPLERLTLPSGAGVRLWLAGPAGPGGVPELLWNTLSRGEKDQANRFLHVEDRALFALTRGTLRRLLSEATGVAADKIAFADGPYGKPCLVGTHGPHFNVSHSGCWALIGFSGSRDIGVDIEFMRAAGGELDLARSFFSAAEYRSLKGLDRDMLLSSFYKIWTCKEAILKAHGAGISEHLKDFSVELTENGYAIHPEPDCFSSSLASVAVQPVEVPEGYAGCYALA
;
A
#
# COMPACT_ATOMS: atom_id res chain seq x y z
N MET A 1 -34.81 7.57 11.03
CA MET A 1 -33.51 7.31 11.68
C MET A 1 -32.62 6.67 10.61
N ALA A 2 -31.61 7.38 10.12
CA ALA A 2 -30.65 6.80 9.17
C ALA A 2 -29.81 5.77 9.93
N GLU A 3 -29.88 4.50 9.53
CA GLU A 3 -28.95 3.47 10.01
C GLU A 3 -27.53 3.96 9.78
N THR A 4 -26.77 4.11 10.84
CA THR A 4 -25.33 4.40 10.76
C THR A 4 -24.66 3.14 10.22
N ARG A 5 -24.60 3.05 8.89
CA ARG A 5 -23.98 1.94 8.18
C ARG A 5 -22.49 1.91 8.57
N ALA A 6 -22.03 0.79 9.10
CA ALA A 6 -20.62 0.61 9.45
C ALA A 6 -19.75 0.96 8.23
N LEU A 7 -18.66 1.68 8.45
CA LEU A 7 -17.70 1.98 7.40
C LEU A 7 -17.10 0.67 6.88
N PRO A 8 -16.87 0.50 5.58
CA PRO A 8 -16.14 -0.62 5.01
C PRO A 8 -14.64 -0.48 5.32
N LEU A 9 -14.32 -0.55 6.58
CA LEU A 9 -12.98 -0.36 7.14
C LEU A 9 -12.73 -1.43 8.18
N GLU A 10 -11.69 -2.20 7.97
CA GLU A 10 -11.20 -3.21 8.90
C GLU A 10 -9.82 -2.82 9.41
N ARG A 11 -9.64 -2.84 10.73
CA ARG A 11 -8.32 -2.71 11.33
C ARG A 11 -7.66 -4.08 11.42
N LEU A 12 -6.50 -4.23 10.79
CA LEU A 12 -5.78 -5.49 10.79
C LEU A 12 -5.07 -5.71 12.12
N THR A 13 -5.15 -6.94 12.63
CA THR A 13 -4.41 -7.37 13.80
C THR A 13 -2.97 -7.71 13.39
N LEU A 14 -2.01 -7.02 14.00
CA LEU A 14 -0.58 -7.28 13.78
C LEU A 14 0.04 -7.90 15.03
N PRO A 15 1.13 -8.65 14.91
CA PRO A 15 1.92 -9.08 16.07
C PRO A 15 2.29 -7.90 16.96
N SER A 16 2.20 -8.09 18.28
CA SER A 16 2.47 -7.05 19.26
C SER A 16 3.92 -6.54 19.15
N GLY A 17 4.11 -5.22 19.16
CA GLY A 17 5.42 -4.57 19.22
C GLY A 17 5.88 -3.83 17.97
N ALA A 18 5.16 -3.93 16.85
CA ALA A 18 5.61 -3.31 15.60
C ALA A 18 5.47 -1.77 15.54
N GLY A 19 4.71 -1.15 16.46
CA GLY A 19 4.41 0.30 16.39
C GLY A 19 3.65 0.72 15.12
N VAL A 20 3.13 -0.26 14.37
CA VAL A 20 2.44 -0.12 13.09
C VAL A 20 0.95 -0.35 13.29
N ARG A 21 0.15 0.40 12.57
CA ARG A 21 -1.30 0.20 12.46
C ARG A 21 -1.67 0.11 10.99
N LEU A 22 -2.39 -0.94 10.62
CA LEU A 22 -2.85 -1.17 9.25
C LEU A 22 -4.37 -1.24 9.21
N TRP A 23 -4.94 -0.77 8.10
CA TRP A 23 -6.36 -0.85 7.81
C TRP A 23 -6.58 -1.24 6.36
N LEU A 24 -7.56 -2.12 6.15
CA LEU A 24 -8.14 -2.38 4.84
C LEU A 24 -9.42 -1.54 4.69
N ALA A 25 -9.51 -0.81 3.60
CA ALA A 25 -10.69 -0.04 3.22
C ALA A 25 -11.24 -0.57 1.90
N GLY A 26 -12.51 -0.98 1.91
CA GLY A 26 -13.17 -1.56 0.74
C GLY A 26 -13.95 -2.85 1.06
N PRO A 27 -14.63 -3.43 0.08
CA PRO A 27 -15.10 -2.75 -1.13
C PRO A 27 -16.17 -1.70 -0.82
N ALA A 28 -16.30 -0.70 -1.67
CA ALA A 28 -17.43 0.22 -1.56
C ALA A 28 -18.73 -0.57 -1.79
N GLY A 29 -19.64 -0.53 -0.80
CA GLY A 29 -20.90 -1.26 -0.89
C GLY A 29 -21.86 -0.66 -1.95
N PRO A 30 -23.03 -1.30 -2.18
CA PRO A 30 -24.01 -0.86 -3.18
C PRO A 30 -24.49 0.59 -3.00
N GLY A 31 -24.36 1.15 -1.80
CA GLY A 31 -24.68 2.56 -1.51
C GLY A 31 -23.56 3.54 -1.86
N GLY A 32 -22.48 3.08 -2.47
CA GLY A 32 -21.31 3.90 -2.79
C GLY A 32 -20.52 4.35 -1.56
N VAL A 33 -19.89 5.50 -1.67
CA VAL A 33 -19.09 6.09 -0.59
C VAL A 33 -20.00 6.70 0.47
N PRO A 34 -19.84 6.36 1.76
CA PRO A 34 -20.61 6.99 2.83
C PRO A 34 -20.44 8.52 2.80
N GLU A 35 -21.55 9.25 2.92
CA GLU A 35 -21.57 10.71 2.89
C GLU A 35 -20.62 11.33 3.91
N LEU A 36 -20.50 10.71 5.08
CA LEU A 36 -19.57 11.08 6.12
C LEU A 36 -18.10 11.14 5.62
N LEU A 37 -17.69 10.20 4.77
CA LEU A 37 -16.33 10.19 4.19
C LEU A 37 -16.23 11.19 3.04
N TRP A 38 -17.23 11.24 2.16
CA TRP A 38 -17.27 12.20 1.06
C TRP A 38 -17.14 13.65 1.54
N ASN A 39 -17.78 13.98 2.66
CA ASN A 39 -17.78 15.33 3.21
C ASN A 39 -16.41 15.73 3.82
N THR A 40 -15.52 14.78 4.11
CA THR A 40 -14.16 15.09 4.56
C THR A 40 -13.22 15.45 3.42
N LEU A 41 -13.54 15.11 2.17
CA LEU A 41 -12.68 15.39 1.02
C LEU A 41 -12.59 16.89 0.75
N SER A 42 -11.37 17.34 0.42
CA SER A 42 -11.15 18.69 -0.09
C SER A 42 -11.84 18.88 -1.45
N ARG A 43 -11.99 20.13 -1.89
CA ARG A 43 -12.52 20.43 -3.22
C ARG A 43 -11.70 19.75 -4.32
N GLY A 44 -10.36 19.85 -4.26
CA GLY A 44 -9.48 19.23 -5.26
C GLY A 44 -9.62 17.70 -5.33
N GLU A 45 -9.79 17.04 -4.17
CA GLU A 45 -10.03 15.59 -4.12
C GLU A 45 -11.41 15.20 -4.68
N LYS A 46 -12.46 15.99 -4.44
CA LYS A 46 -13.76 15.80 -5.06
C LYS A 46 -13.68 15.98 -6.57
N ASP A 47 -12.97 16.99 -7.04
CA ASP A 47 -12.74 17.22 -8.47
C ASP A 47 -11.95 16.06 -9.10
N GLN A 48 -10.94 15.54 -8.39
CA GLN A 48 -10.18 14.35 -8.82
C GLN A 48 -11.08 13.10 -8.87
N ALA A 49 -11.87 12.85 -7.82
CA ALA A 49 -12.83 11.75 -7.80
C ALA A 49 -13.79 11.79 -8.99
N ASN A 50 -14.26 12.98 -9.36
CA ASN A 50 -15.20 13.17 -10.48
C ASN A 50 -14.56 12.98 -11.87
N ARG A 51 -13.23 12.88 -11.98
CA ARG A 51 -12.52 12.60 -13.25
C ARG A 51 -12.39 11.11 -13.55
N PHE A 52 -12.61 10.23 -12.57
CA PHE A 52 -12.59 8.79 -12.83
C PHE A 52 -13.72 8.39 -13.77
N LEU A 53 -13.37 7.60 -14.79
CA LEU A 53 -14.34 7.11 -15.78
C LEU A 53 -15.22 5.99 -15.20
N HIS A 54 -14.64 5.12 -14.35
CA HIS A 54 -15.36 4.02 -13.73
C HIS A 54 -15.85 4.41 -12.34
N VAL A 55 -17.09 4.07 -12.04
CA VAL A 55 -17.74 4.40 -10.77
C VAL A 55 -17.07 3.69 -9.60
N GLU A 56 -16.53 2.51 -9.83
CA GLU A 56 -15.80 1.70 -8.85
C GLU A 56 -14.49 2.39 -8.43
N ASP A 57 -13.70 2.87 -9.40
CA ASP A 57 -12.44 3.59 -9.14
C ASP A 57 -12.70 4.90 -8.39
N ARG A 58 -13.74 5.64 -8.80
CA ARG A 58 -14.21 6.83 -8.10
C ARG A 58 -14.56 6.52 -6.64
N ALA A 59 -15.32 5.43 -6.44
CA ALA A 59 -15.76 5.02 -5.11
C ALA A 59 -14.58 4.60 -4.24
N LEU A 60 -13.64 3.78 -4.77
CA LEU A 60 -12.45 3.36 -4.07
C LEU A 60 -11.56 4.55 -3.70
N PHE A 61 -11.32 5.48 -4.63
CA PHE A 61 -10.56 6.70 -4.36
C PHE A 61 -11.18 7.52 -3.22
N ALA A 62 -12.48 7.81 -3.31
CA ALA A 62 -13.15 8.65 -2.32
C ALA A 62 -13.26 7.95 -0.95
N LEU A 63 -13.50 6.64 -0.93
CA LEU A 63 -13.48 5.82 0.27
C LEU A 63 -12.11 5.85 0.93
N THR A 64 -11.06 5.58 0.17
CA THR A 64 -9.68 5.52 0.66
C THR A 64 -9.24 6.88 1.22
N ARG A 65 -9.47 7.96 0.46
CA ARG A 65 -9.06 9.31 0.84
C ARG A 65 -9.85 9.83 2.05
N GLY A 66 -11.16 9.60 2.09
CA GLY A 66 -12.00 9.98 3.23
C GLY A 66 -11.64 9.21 4.49
N THR A 67 -11.36 7.91 4.36
CA THR A 67 -10.87 7.07 5.47
C THR A 67 -9.53 7.56 5.99
N LEU A 68 -8.55 7.82 5.10
CA LEU A 68 -7.24 8.36 5.48
C LEU A 68 -7.37 9.67 6.26
N ARG A 69 -8.21 10.60 5.79
CA ARG A 69 -8.45 11.87 6.48
C ARG A 69 -9.03 11.67 7.88
N ARG A 70 -9.95 10.75 8.06
CA ARG A 70 -10.52 10.44 9.38
C ARG A 70 -9.48 9.83 10.31
N LEU A 71 -8.73 8.84 9.84
CA LEU A 71 -7.68 8.21 10.64
C LEU A 71 -6.59 9.21 11.05
N LEU A 72 -6.22 10.12 10.15
CA LEU A 72 -5.28 11.20 10.46
C LEU A 72 -5.89 12.21 11.42
N SER A 73 -7.18 12.55 11.28
CA SER A 73 -7.88 13.41 12.23
C SER A 73 -7.87 12.84 13.64
N GLU A 74 -8.13 11.55 13.78
CA GLU A 74 -8.05 10.84 15.08
C GLU A 74 -6.62 10.83 15.65
N ALA A 75 -5.61 10.75 14.80
CA ALA A 75 -4.21 10.70 15.21
C ALA A 75 -3.63 12.08 15.56
N THR A 76 -4.11 13.16 14.92
CA THR A 76 -3.52 14.50 15.02
C THR A 76 -4.39 15.50 15.79
N GLY A 77 -5.68 15.20 15.99
CA GLY A 77 -6.67 16.14 16.54
C GLY A 77 -7.13 17.22 15.56
N VAL A 78 -6.58 17.27 14.34
CA VAL A 78 -7.00 18.22 13.29
C VAL A 78 -8.28 17.71 12.62
N ALA A 79 -9.27 18.57 12.40
CA ALA A 79 -10.51 18.19 11.73
C ALA A 79 -10.24 17.59 10.35
N ALA A 80 -10.93 16.50 9.98
CA ALA A 80 -10.62 15.69 8.79
C ALA A 80 -10.67 16.51 7.48
N ASP A 81 -11.58 17.48 7.38
CA ASP A 81 -11.68 18.41 6.22
C ASP A 81 -10.56 19.46 6.19
N LYS A 82 -9.84 19.64 7.29
CA LYS A 82 -8.71 20.58 7.43
C LYS A 82 -7.35 19.92 7.29
N ILE A 83 -7.27 18.58 7.24
CA ILE A 83 -6.01 17.89 6.93
C ILE A 83 -5.51 18.37 5.56
N ALA A 84 -4.27 18.81 5.51
CA ALA A 84 -3.62 19.24 4.28
C ALA A 84 -2.52 18.26 3.88
N PHE A 85 -2.46 17.95 2.60
CA PHE A 85 -1.43 17.09 2.01
C PHE A 85 -0.59 17.89 1.02
N ALA A 86 0.69 17.55 0.95
CA ALA A 86 1.57 17.90 -0.16
C ALA A 86 2.13 16.60 -0.76
N ASP A 87 2.46 16.67 -2.03
CA ASP A 87 3.17 15.57 -2.68
C ASP A 87 4.66 15.66 -2.32
N GLY A 88 5.17 14.61 -1.72
CA GLY A 88 6.60 14.39 -1.54
C GLY A 88 7.27 13.98 -2.86
N PRO A 89 8.59 13.73 -2.82
CA PRO A 89 9.28 13.13 -3.95
C PRO A 89 8.53 11.87 -4.42
N TYR A 90 8.41 11.69 -5.72
CA TYR A 90 7.71 10.55 -6.33
C TYR A 90 6.21 10.42 -5.97
N GLY A 91 5.55 11.51 -5.55
CA GLY A 91 4.11 11.55 -5.34
C GLY A 91 3.62 10.90 -4.03
N LYS A 92 4.51 10.51 -3.11
CA LYS A 92 4.10 10.02 -1.78
C LYS A 92 3.49 11.18 -1.00
N PRO A 93 2.20 11.12 -0.60
CA PRO A 93 1.59 12.22 0.14
C PRO A 93 2.19 12.34 1.55
N CYS A 94 2.40 13.57 2.00
CA CYS A 94 2.83 13.91 3.36
C CYS A 94 1.91 14.97 3.97
N LEU A 95 1.86 15.03 5.31
CA LEU A 95 1.10 16.04 6.04
C LEU A 95 1.78 17.40 5.95
N VAL A 96 0.97 18.46 5.85
CA VAL A 96 1.42 19.85 5.87
C VAL A 96 0.85 20.56 7.09
N GLY A 97 1.70 21.31 7.79
CA GLY A 97 1.29 22.20 8.88
C GLY A 97 0.84 21.48 10.17
N THR A 98 1.01 20.17 10.25
CA THR A 98 0.73 19.41 11.47
C THR A 98 1.69 18.23 11.62
N HIS A 99 1.99 17.89 12.88
CA HIS A 99 2.72 16.67 13.21
C HIS A 99 1.75 15.50 13.31
N GLY A 100 2.13 14.36 12.76
CA GLY A 100 1.31 13.15 12.77
C GLY A 100 2.15 11.90 12.52
N PRO A 101 1.51 10.73 12.39
CA PRO A 101 2.21 9.50 12.07
C PRO A 101 2.78 9.56 10.65
N HIS A 102 3.87 8.83 10.42
CA HIS A 102 4.25 8.44 9.07
C HIS A 102 3.14 7.58 8.49
N PHE A 103 2.78 7.80 7.24
CA PHE A 103 1.71 7.01 6.62
C PHE A 103 1.99 6.71 5.16
N ASN A 104 1.38 5.65 4.69
CA ASN A 104 1.37 5.31 3.28
C ASN A 104 0.06 4.63 2.90
N VAL A 105 -0.29 4.66 1.62
CA VAL A 105 -1.52 4.11 1.07
C VAL A 105 -1.20 3.40 -0.24
N SER A 106 -1.78 2.23 -0.42
CA SER A 106 -1.81 1.51 -1.70
C SER A 106 -3.23 1.03 -1.98
N HIS A 107 -3.59 0.84 -3.24
CA HIS A 107 -4.88 0.30 -3.64
C HIS A 107 -4.77 -0.50 -4.94
N SER A 108 -5.51 -1.59 -5.01
CA SER A 108 -5.64 -2.41 -6.21
C SER A 108 -7.00 -3.11 -6.21
N GLY A 109 -7.61 -3.30 -7.39
CA GLY A 109 -8.94 -3.87 -7.50
C GLY A 109 -9.97 -3.06 -6.72
N CYS A 110 -10.58 -3.65 -5.70
CA CYS A 110 -11.60 -3.00 -4.86
C CYS A 110 -11.15 -2.71 -3.42
N TRP A 111 -9.86 -2.94 -3.11
CA TRP A 111 -9.31 -2.73 -1.78
C TRP A 111 -8.21 -1.68 -1.76
N ALA A 112 -8.12 -0.98 -0.64
CA ALA A 112 -6.99 -0.13 -0.29
C ALA A 112 -6.40 -0.55 1.04
N LEU A 113 -5.07 -0.51 1.15
CA LEU A 113 -4.30 -0.73 2.36
C LEU A 113 -3.74 0.61 2.84
N ILE A 114 -4.02 0.96 4.08
CA ILE A 114 -3.54 2.18 4.75
C ILE A 114 -2.64 1.77 5.90
N GLY A 115 -1.43 2.29 5.94
CA GLY A 115 -0.46 2.03 7.01
C GLY A 115 -0.03 3.28 7.74
N PHE A 116 0.05 3.20 9.07
CA PHE A 116 0.59 4.24 9.95
C PHE A 116 1.72 3.68 10.80
N SER A 117 2.76 4.48 10.99
CA SER A 117 3.87 4.24 11.91
C SER A 117 4.14 5.48 12.73
N GLY A 118 4.44 5.31 14.03
CA GLY A 118 4.73 6.42 14.93
C GLY A 118 6.17 6.91 14.91
N SER A 119 7.12 6.13 14.37
CA SER A 119 8.56 6.38 14.56
C SER A 119 9.44 6.19 13.32
N ARG A 120 8.95 5.50 12.31
CA ARG A 120 9.72 5.16 11.11
C ARG A 120 8.89 5.44 9.86
N ASP A 121 9.56 5.72 8.76
CA ASP A 121 8.89 5.78 7.47
C ASP A 121 8.29 4.42 7.12
N ILE A 122 7.03 4.46 6.64
CA ILE A 122 6.26 3.28 6.28
C ILE A 122 5.94 3.30 4.79
N GLY A 123 6.01 2.12 4.17
CA GLY A 123 5.45 1.82 2.88
C GLY A 123 4.49 0.66 3.00
N VAL A 124 3.40 0.70 2.28
CA VAL A 124 2.44 -0.40 2.14
C VAL A 124 2.16 -0.66 0.68
N ASP A 125 1.93 -1.92 0.35
CA ASP A 125 1.46 -2.28 -0.97
C ASP A 125 0.42 -3.40 -0.91
N ILE A 126 -0.58 -3.33 -1.79
CA ILE A 126 -1.62 -4.33 -2.00
C ILE A 126 -1.88 -4.46 -3.49
N GLU A 127 -1.93 -5.71 -3.98
CA GLU A 127 -2.20 -6.00 -5.38
C GLU A 127 -3.22 -7.12 -5.56
N PHE A 128 -4.17 -6.90 -6.46
CA PHE A 128 -5.07 -7.94 -6.92
C PHE A 128 -4.33 -8.86 -7.89
N MET A 129 -4.23 -10.14 -7.55
CA MET A 129 -3.52 -11.14 -8.33
C MET A 129 -4.33 -11.53 -9.57
N ARG A 130 -4.02 -10.88 -10.70
CA ARG A 130 -4.65 -11.19 -11.99
C ARG A 130 -3.82 -12.21 -12.74
N ALA A 131 -4.42 -13.33 -13.09
CA ALA A 131 -3.82 -14.35 -13.96
C ALA A 131 -3.87 -13.91 -15.44
N ALA A 132 -3.33 -12.73 -15.74
CA ALA A 132 -3.35 -12.17 -17.09
C ALA A 132 -2.29 -12.81 -18.02
N GLY A 133 -1.30 -13.50 -17.45
CA GLY A 133 -0.09 -13.96 -18.14
C GLY A 133 0.94 -12.84 -18.29
N GLY A 134 2.20 -13.21 -18.49
CA GLY A 134 3.30 -12.26 -18.64
C GLY A 134 4.06 -11.96 -17.34
N GLU A 135 3.74 -12.65 -16.23
CA GLU A 135 4.41 -12.47 -14.93
C GLU A 135 5.92 -12.70 -15.05
N LEU A 136 6.35 -13.72 -15.82
CA LEU A 136 7.78 -13.97 -16.06
C LEU A 136 8.44 -12.90 -16.91
N ASP A 137 7.74 -12.30 -17.87
CA ASP A 137 8.29 -11.19 -18.68
C ASP A 137 8.44 -9.92 -17.83
N LEU A 138 7.48 -9.65 -16.95
CA LEU A 138 7.57 -8.58 -15.98
C LEU A 138 8.71 -8.83 -14.96
N ALA A 139 8.81 -10.05 -14.43
CA ALA A 139 9.90 -10.42 -13.55
C ALA A 139 11.27 -10.27 -14.23
N ARG A 140 11.40 -10.68 -15.49
CA ARG A 140 12.62 -10.48 -16.26
C ARG A 140 13.00 -9.00 -16.44
N SER A 141 11.97 -8.15 -16.58
CA SER A 141 12.15 -6.72 -16.82
C SER A 141 12.45 -5.93 -15.55
N PHE A 142 11.86 -6.31 -14.41
CA PHE A 142 11.85 -5.51 -13.19
C PHE A 142 12.48 -6.18 -11.96
N PHE A 143 12.62 -7.51 -11.94
CA PHE A 143 13.17 -8.22 -10.79
C PHE A 143 14.68 -8.49 -10.97
N SER A 144 15.33 -8.84 -9.88
CA SER A 144 16.72 -9.29 -9.93
C SER A 144 16.86 -10.62 -10.67
N ALA A 145 18.08 -10.95 -11.09
CA ALA A 145 18.35 -12.24 -11.73
C ALA A 145 18.07 -13.44 -10.81
N ALA A 146 18.21 -13.26 -9.49
CA ALA A 146 17.95 -14.31 -8.49
C ALA A 146 16.43 -14.57 -8.39
N GLU A 147 15.63 -13.52 -8.27
CA GLU A 147 14.17 -13.60 -8.22
C GLU A 147 13.57 -14.18 -9.50
N TYR A 148 14.04 -13.73 -10.66
CA TYR A 148 13.59 -14.30 -11.94
C TYR A 148 13.89 -15.80 -12.03
N ARG A 149 15.06 -16.25 -11.56
CA ARG A 149 15.41 -17.67 -11.55
C ARG A 149 14.55 -18.48 -10.58
N SER A 150 14.20 -17.92 -9.42
CA SER A 150 13.33 -18.61 -8.45
C SER A 150 11.91 -18.78 -8.95
N LEU A 151 11.41 -17.85 -9.77
CA LEU A 151 10.08 -17.91 -10.38
C LEU A 151 10.02 -18.85 -11.59
N LYS A 152 11.14 -18.97 -12.31
CA LYS A 152 11.21 -19.80 -13.51
C LYS A 152 11.13 -21.28 -13.15
N GLY A 153 10.08 -21.94 -13.58
CA GLY A 153 9.87 -23.38 -13.34
C GLY A 153 8.83 -23.68 -12.25
N LEU A 154 8.27 -22.66 -11.64
CA LEU A 154 7.08 -22.82 -10.80
C LEU A 154 5.85 -23.14 -11.67
N ASP A 155 4.92 -23.90 -11.11
CA ASP A 155 3.60 -24.05 -11.72
C ASP A 155 2.86 -22.69 -11.72
N ARG A 156 1.76 -22.64 -12.46
CA ARG A 156 1.06 -21.37 -12.70
C ARG A 156 0.56 -20.67 -11.43
N ASP A 157 0.02 -21.43 -10.49
CA ASP A 157 -0.58 -20.85 -9.27
C ASP A 157 0.51 -20.39 -8.30
N MET A 158 1.58 -21.17 -8.17
CA MET A 158 2.76 -20.81 -7.40
C MET A 158 3.50 -19.62 -8.02
N LEU A 159 3.62 -19.57 -9.34
CA LEU A 159 4.23 -18.44 -10.05
C LEU A 159 3.46 -17.16 -9.78
N LEU A 160 2.12 -17.17 -9.96
CA LEU A 160 1.28 -16.01 -9.75
C LEU A 160 1.40 -15.48 -8.30
N SER A 161 1.24 -16.37 -7.32
CA SER A 161 1.33 -16.01 -5.91
C SER A 161 2.73 -15.48 -5.55
N SER A 162 3.80 -16.16 -5.99
CA SER A 162 5.18 -15.77 -5.69
C SER A 162 5.55 -14.45 -6.35
N PHE A 163 5.14 -14.23 -7.61
CA PHE A 163 5.35 -12.98 -8.33
C PHE A 163 4.75 -11.79 -7.57
N TYR A 164 3.47 -11.86 -7.20
CA TYR A 164 2.82 -10.76 -6.51
C TYR A 164 3.33 -10.55 -5.08
N LYS A 165 3.75 -11.58 -4.37
CA LYS A 165 4.42 -11.46 -3.06
C LYS A 165 5.75 -10.72 -3.16
N ILE A 166 6.58 -11.04 -4.16
CA ILE A 166 7.84 -10.33 -4.41
C ILE A 166 7.56 -8.89 -4.84
N TRP A 167 6.60 -8.68 -5.74
CA TRP A 167 6.22 -7.36 -6.24
C TRP A 167 5.79 -6.44 -5.10
N THR A 168 4.79 -6.86 -4.29
CA THR A 168 4.27 -6.04 -3.18
C THR A 168 5.34 -5.78 -2.11
N CYS A 169 6.22 -6.74 -1.86
CA CYS A 169 7.35 -6.56 -0.94
C CYS A 169 8.30 -5.46 -1.44
N LYS A 170 8.71 -5.51 -2.71
CA LYS A 170 9.58 -4.52 -3.33
C LYS A 170 8.96 -3.12 -3.33
N GLU A 171 7.70 -3.02 -3.73
CA GLU A 171 6.98 -1.74 -3.73
C GLU A 171 6.82 -1.16 -2.33
N ALA A 172 6.48 -1.97 -1.34
CA ALA A 172 6.38 -1.51 0.04
C ALA A 172 7.73 -0.96 0.55
N ILE A 173 8.84 -1.63 0.26
CA ILE A 173 10.19 -1.18 0.62
C ILE A 173 10.51 0.16 -0.03
N LEU A 174 10.30 0.31 -1.33
CA LEU A 174 10.60 1.54 -2.07
C LEU A 174 9.69 2.70 -1.62
N LYS A 175 8.41 2.43 -1.35
CA LYS A 175 7.47 3.41 -0.78
C LYS A 175 7.88 3.84 0.65
N ALA A 176 8.43 2.94 1.46
CA ALA A 176 8.95 3.29 2.79
C ALA A 176 10.11 4.28 2.66
N HIS A 177 11.05 4.04 1.78
CA HIS A 177 12.19 4.92 1.53
C HIS A 177 11.86 6.19 0.76
N GLY A 178 10.65 6.30 0.18
CA GLY A 178 10.32 7.42 -0.70
C GLY A 178 11.16 7.44 -1.97
N ALA A 179 11.60 6.28 -2.45
CA ALA A 179 12.38 6.11 -3.67
C ALA A 179 11.47 5.83 -4.86
N GLY A 180 11.93 6.18 -6.07
CA GLY A 180 11.21 5.89 -7.31
C GLY A 180 11.10 4.39 -7.55
N ILE A 181 9.87 3.90 -7.76
CA ILE A 181 9.59 2.46 -7.89
C ILE A 181 10.34 1.87 -9.08
N SER A 182 10.23 2.48 -10.26
CA SER A 182 10.78 1.93 -11.51
C SER A 182 12.31 1.90 -11.59
N GLU A 183 12.99 2.72 -10.81
CA GLU A 183 14.44 2.89 -10.90
C GLU A 183 15.22 1.89 -10.03
N HIS A 184 14.61 1.41 -8.93
CA HIS A 184 15.32 0.67 -7.89
C HIS A 184 14.81 -0.77 -7.66
N LEU A 185 13.89 -1.27 -8.48
CA LEU A 185 13.36 -2.64 -8.35
C LEU A 185 14.43 -3.73 -8.49
N LYS A 186 15.55 -3.47 -9.16
CA LYS A 186 16.65 -4.43 -9.35
C LYS A 186 17.78 -4.31 -8.33
N ASP A 187 17.75 -3.28 -7.48
CA ASP A 187 18.83 -2.96 -6.57
C ASP A 187 18.89 -3.89 -5.35
N PHE A 188 17.93 -4.76 -5.20
CA PHE A 188 17.87 -5.78 -4.15
C PHE A 188 17.02 -6.98 -4.58
N SER A 189 17.27 -8.11 -3.92
CA SER A 189 16.47 -9.33 -4.11
C SER A 189 15.61 -9.61 -2.89
N VAL A 190 14.41 -10.12 -3.13
CA VAL A 190 13.47 -10.60 -2.13
C VAL A 190 13.43 -12.13 -2.22
N GLU A 191 13.73 -12.80 -1.14
CA GLU A 191 13.56 -14.24 -1.00
C GLU A 191 12.33 -14.53 -0.14
N LEU A 192 11.44 -15.37 -0.65
CA LEU A 192 10.27 -15.84 0.09
C LEU A 192 10.69 -16.90 1.10
N THR A 193 10.42 -16.67 2.39
CA THR A 193 10.73 -17.60 3.48
C THR A 193 9.46 -18.09 4.16
N GLU A 194 9.55 -19.12 5.00
CA GLU A 194 8.39 -19.62 5.77
C GLU A 194 7.77 -18.54 6.68
N ASN A 195 8.59 -17.58 7.15
CA ASN A 195 8.19 -16.55 8.11
C ASN A 195 8.05 -15.15 7.48
N GLY A 196 8.05 -15.02 6.16
CA GLY A 196 7.94 -13.74 5.46
C GLY A 196 8.99 -13.56 4.37
N TYR A 197 9.84 -12.55 4.50
CA TYR A 197 10.79 -12.15 3.46
C TYR A 197 12.21 -12.00 4.00
N ALA A 198 13.21 -12.45 3.24
CA ALA A 198 14.61 -12.09 3.41
C ALA A 198 15.02 -11.11 2.29
N ILE A 199 15.68 -10.01 2.66
CA ILE A 199 16.09 -8.96 1.73
C ILE A 199 17.59 -9.02 1.55
N HIS A 200 18.03 -9.14 0.29
CA HIS A 200 19.44 -9.22 -0.09
C HIS A 200 19.78 -8.02 -0.98
N PRO A 201 20.50 -7.01 -0.46
CA PRO A 201 20.96 -5.88 -1.26
C PRO A 201 21.91 -6.35 -2.37
N GLU A 202 21.78 -5.80 -3.58
CA GLU A 202 22.75 -6.01 -4.64
C GLU A 202 23.97 -5.08 -4.41
N PRO A 203 25.19 -5.49 -4.81
CA PRO A 203 26.37 -4.61 -4.73
C PRO A 203 26.13 -3.34 -5.57
N ASP A 204 26.53 -2.21 -5.06
CA ASP A 204 26.59 -0.90 -5.73
C ASP A 204 25.38 0.04 -5.66
N CYS A 205 24.24 -0.31 -5.07
CA CYS A 205 23.06 0.57 -5.03
C CYS A 205 22.47 0.64 -3.63
N PHE A 206 21.74 1.69 -3.29
CA PHE A 206 20.73 1.81 -2.24
C PHE A 206 20.94 0.93 -0.94
N SER A 207 22.00 0.12 -0.90
CA SER A 207 22.24 -0.99 0.02
C SER A 207 22.38 -0.57 1.49
N SER A 208 22.94 0.61 1.75
CA SER A 208 23.13 1.06 3.15
C SER A 208 21.79 1.39 3.85
N SER A 209 20.79 1.82 3.10
CA SER A 209 19.46 2.13 3.63
C SER A 209 18.59 0.89 3.84
N LEU A 210 18.89 -0.22 3.14
CA LEU A 210 18.14 -1.47 3.25
C LEU A 210 18.52 -2.31 4.48
N ALA A 211 19.68 -2.07 5.08
CA ALA A 211 20.19 -2.86 6.22
C ALA A 211 19.27 -2.80 7.47
N SER A 212 18.46 -1.75 7.60
CA SER A 212 17.52 -1.54 8.72
C SER A 212 16.07 -1.76 8.36
N VAL A 213 15.76 -2.18 7.13
CA VAL A 213 14.39 -2.40 6.68
C VAL A 213 13.76 -3.56 7.45
N ALA A 214 12.59 -3.32 8.01
CA ALA A 214 11.71 -4.38 8.51
C ALA A 214 10.54 -4.53 7.54
N VAL A 215 10.33 -5.73 7.04
CA VAL A 215 9.28 -6.01 6.04
C VAL A 215 8.48 -7.23 6.47
N GLN A 216 7.16 -7.19 6.27
CA GLN A 216 6.26 -8.27 6.65
C GLN A 216 5.12 -8.40 5.64
N PRO A 217 4.67 -9.64 5.36
CA PRO A 217 3.43 -9.85 4.64
C PRO A 217 2.25 -9.33 5.46
N VAL A 218 1.20 -8.93 4.76
CA VAL A 218 -0.07 -8.50 5.35
C VAL A 218 -1.12 -9.53 4.97
N GLU A 219 -1.89 -9.98 5.95
CA GLU A 219 -3.08 -10.80 5.70
C GLU A 219 -4.14 -9.92 5.01
N VAL A 220 -4.47 -10.27 3.78
CA VAL A 220 -5.37 -9.54 2.90
C VAL A 220 -6.42 -10.49 2.33
N PRO A 221 -7.54 -10.00 1.77
CA PRO A 221 -8.57 -10.84 1.18
C PRO A 221 -8.03 -11.81 0.12
N GLU A 222 -8.72 -12.93 -0.04
CA GLU A 222 -8.39 -13.93 -1.06
C GLU A 222 -8.28 -13.30 -2.46
N GLY A 223 -7.29 -13.73 -3.23
CA GLY A 223 -6.99 -13.15 -4.54
C GLY A 223 -6.11 -11.89 -4.49
N TYR A 224 -5.62 -11.50 -3.32
CA TYR A 224 -4.69 -10.37 -3.16
C TYR A 224 -3.37 -10.80 -2.55
N ALA A 225 -2.35 -10.00 -2.78
CA ALA A 225 -1.10 -10.00 -2.04
C ALA A 225 -0.93 -8.65 -1.36
N GLY A 226 -0.36 -8.64 -0.15
CA GLY A 226 -0.13 -7.41 0.60
C GLY A 226 1.16 -7.46 1.39
N CYS A 227 1.78 -6.28 1.55
CA CYS A 227 3.04 -6.13 2.28
C CYS A 227 3.12 -4.76 2.94
N TYR A 228 3.82 -4.67 4.07
CA TYR A 228 4.30 -3.41 4.60
C TYR A 228 5.79 -3.45 4.90
N ALA A 229 6.44 -2.29 4.83
CA ALA A 229 7.84 -2.11 5.17
C ALA A 229 8.04 -0.87 6.02
N LEU A 230 9.06 -0.90 6.89
CA LEU A 230 9.54 0.22 7.69
C LEU A 230 10.99 0.51 7.31
N ALA A 231 11.29 1.75 6.90
CA ALA A 231 12.64 2.22 6.59
C ALA A 231 13.28 2.95 7.76
#